data_0c09bef71206523e6b4f27f0ea81d2e5
#
_entry.id   0c09bef71206523e6b4f27f0ea81d2e5
#
_cell.length_a   1.000
_cell.length_b   1.000
_cell.length_c   1.000
_cell.angle_alpha   90.00
_cell.angle_beta   90.00
_cell.angle_gamma   90.00
#
_symmetry.space_group_name_H-M   'P 1'
#
loop_
_entity.id
_entity.type
_entity.pdbx_description
1 polymer ?
#
loop_
_entity_poly.entity_id
_entity_poly.type
_entity_poly.pdbx_seq_one_letter_code
_entity_poly.pdbx_strand_id
1 'polypeptide(L)'
;MNDRIKFANKEKLLFLLLLKNKSLGRYKLSKLMGLSKARIRSLIQYYNKIDYTYSSKGRGGTRLTKKGLDVMCELNNLCSLDLNCDWLKVDEQILGVDMTYAVGFYITEDINTNGLDERDLAVREGAKGALTLKKNGDQIMFANDEKITKLIKIKEEKESIDYNMIYIAFGENIESVLNAISAVLLYHLEDKLIKYLN
;
A
#
# COMPACT_ATOMS: atom_id res chain seq x y z
N MET A 1 -30.54 17.02 -1.92
CA MET A 1 -29.31 17.64 -1.37
C MET A 1 -28.33 16.50 -1.11
N ASN A 2 -27.39 16.25 -2.01
CA ASN A 2 -26.42 15.18 -1.83
C ASN A 2 -25.19 15.79 -1.22
N ASP A 3 -25.06 15.69 0.11
CA ASP A 3 -23.78 15.91 0.75
C ASP A 3 -22.78 14.93 0.16
N ARG A 4 -21.87 15.45 -0.67
CA ARG A 4 -20.82 14.65 -1.30
C ARG A 4 -19.98 14.06 -0.17
N ILE A 5 -20.16 12.78 0.08
CA ILE A 5 -19.27 12.03 0.99
C ILE A 5 -17.85 12.24 0.48
N LYS A 6 -17.06 13.05 1.20
CA LYS A 6 -15.64 13.20 0.91
C LYS A 6 -14.92 11.96 1.40
N PHE A 7 -14.23 11.28 0.53
CA PHE A 7 -13.29 10.21 0.88
C PHE A 7 -11.89 10.80 1.03
N ALA A 8 -11.18 10.38 2.07
CA ALA A 8 -9.77 10.73 2.21
C ALA A 8 -8.95 10.14 1.06
N ASN A 9 -7.91 10.82 0.59
CA ASN A 9 -7.05 10.33 -0.49
C ASN A 9 -6.47 8.96 -0.17
N LYS A 10 -6.11 8.68 1.09
CA LYS A 10 -5.62 7.36 1.50
C LYS A 10 -6.67 6.25 1.34
N GLU A 11 -7.96 6.52 1.62
CA GLU A 11 -9.03 5.54 1.41
C GLU A 11 -9.20 5.23 -0.08
N LYS A 12 -9.14 6.26 -0.91
CA LYS A 12 -9.23 6.13 -2.37
C LYS A 12 -8.06 5.32 -2.93
N LEU A 13 -6.83 5.66 -2.53
CA LEU A 13 -5.62 4.98 -2.95
C LEU A 13 -5.64 3.50 -2.54
N LEU A 14 -5.87 3.23 -1.25
CA LEU A 14 -5.91 1.87 -0.72
C LEU A 14 -6.97 1.01 -1.42
N PHE A 15 -8.14 1.58 -1.71
CA PHE A 15 -9.20 0.88 -2.42
C PHE A 15 -8.75 0.41 -3.81
N LEU A 16 -8.10 1.27 -4.59
CA LEU A 16 -7.58 0.93 -5.91
C LEU A 16 -6.47 -0.13 -5.83
N LEU A 17 -5.50 0.06 -4.92
CA LEU A 17 -4.39 -0.87 -4.72
C LEU A 17 -4.87 -2.27 -4.37
N LEU A 18 -5.90 -2.39 -3.52
CA LEU A 18 -6.47 -3.68 -3.13
C LEU A 18 -7.17 -4.41 -4.28
N LEU A 19 -7.66 -3.69 -5.30
CA LEU A 19 -8.34 -4.27 -6.46
C LEU A 19 -7.42 -4.60 -7.62
N LYS A 20 -6.13 -4.29 -7.56
CA LYS A 20 -5.14 -4.42 -8.64
C LYS A 20 -5.28 -5.72 -9.45
N ASN A 21 -5.32 -6.86 -8.79
CA ASN A 21 -5.36 -8.18 -9.47
C ASN A 21 -6.47 -9.08 -8.92
N LYS A 22 -7.45 -8.52 -8.19
CA LYS A 22 -8.41 -9.33 -7.43
C LYS A 22 -9.82 -8.76 -7.54
N SER A 23 -10.78 -9.66 -7.50
CA SER A 23 -12.17 -9.29 -7.21
C SER A 23 -12.39 -9.35 -5.71
N LEU A 24 -12.83 -8.27 -5.09
CA LEU A 24 -13.08 -8.21 -3.66
C LEU A 24 -14.53 -7.84 -3.35
N GLY A 25 -15.13 -8.65 -2.46
CA GLY A 25 -16.45 -8.35 -1.92
C GLY A 25 -16.41 -7.26 -0.85
N ARG A 26 -17.54 -6.56 -0.64
CA ARG A 26 -17.69 -5.48 0.36
C ARG A 26 -17.23 -5.86 1.76
N TYR A 27 -17.50 -7.10 2.20
CA TYR A 27 -17.09 -7.58 3.52
C TYR A 27 -15.57 -7.62 3.66
N LYS A 28 -14.88 -8.17 2.64
CA LYS A 28 -13.42 -8.27 2.64
C LYS A 28 -12.75 -6.89 2.55
N LEU A 29 -13.29 -6.00 1.69
CA LEU A 29 -12.84 -4.60 1.62
C LEU A 29 -13.04 -3.88 2.96
N SER A 30 -14.20 -4.02 3.60
CA SER A 30 -14.48 -3.46 4.92
C SER A 30 -13.46 -3.91 5.96
N LYS A 31 -13.14 -5.20 6.00
CA LYS A 31 -12.15 -5.76 6.93
C LYS A 31 -10.73 -5.28 6.65
N LEU A 32 -10.31 -5.23 5.37
CA LEU A 32 -8.95 -4.83 5.01
C LEU A 32 -8.70 -3.32 5.20
N MET A 33 -9.73 -2.49 4.97
CA MET A 33 -9.61 -1.04 5.03
C MET A 33 -10.02 -0.44 6.39
N GLY A 34 -10.58 -1.25 7.31
CA GLY A 34 -11.12 -0.77 8.57
C GLY A 34 -12.34 0.15 8.46
N LEU A 35 -13.02 0.12 7.32
CA LEU A 35 -14.13 1.01 7.04
C LEU A 35 -15.47 0.29 7.21
N SER A 36 -16.50 1.02 7.62
CA SER A 36 -17.86 0.48 7.70
C SER A 36 -18.35 -0.02 6.33
N LYS A 37 -19.22 -1.03 6.33
CA LYS A 37 -19.83 -1.56 5.10
C LYS A 37 -20.58 -0.48 4.30
N ALA A 38 -21.15 0.52 4.99
CA ALA A 38 -21.82 1.64 4.35
C ALA A 38 -20.82 2.54 3.61
N ARG A 39 -19.68 2.86 4.24
CA ARG A 39 -18.62 3.67 3.62
C ARG A 39 -17.99 2.96 2.43
N ILE A 40 -17.73 1.65 2.53
CA ILE A 40 -17.27 0.84 1.38
C ILE A 40 -18.29 0.83 0.24
N ARG A 41 -19.61 0.73 0.54
CA ARG A 41 -20.65 0.83 -0.50
C ARG A 41 -20.57 2.15 -1.24
N SER A 42 -20.46 3.26 -0.51
CA SER A 42 -20.35 4.60 -1.11
C SER A 42 -19.08 4.75 -1.94
N LEU A 43 -17.96 4.19 -1.50
CA LEU A 43 -16.69 4.21 -2.22
C LEU A 43 -16.79 3.41 -3.53
N ILE A 44 -17.40 2.23 -3.50
CA ILE A 44 -17.67 1.43 -4.70
C ILE A 44 -18.56 2.21 -5.67
N GLN A 45 -19.64 2.85 -5.18
CA GLN A 45 -20.53 3.66 -6.01
C GLN A 45 -19.80 4.85 -6.64
N TYR A 46 -18.91 5.49 -5.90
CA TYR A 46 -18.09 6.58 -6.41
C TYR A 46 -17.22 6.10 -7.59
N TYR A 47 -16.48 5.01 -7.42
CA TYR A 47 -15.59 4.48 -8.46
C TYR A 47 -16.34 3.84 -9.64
N ASN A 48 -17.51 3.25 -9.42
CA ASN A 48 -18.37 2.80 -10.52
C ASN A 48 -18.88 4.00 -11.35
N LYS A 49 -19.20 5.15 -10.72
CA LYS A 49 -19.68 6.35 -11.39
C LYS A 49 -18.63 6.97 -12.32
N ILE A 50 -17.35 6.93 -11.96
CA ILE A 50 -16.26 7.44 -12.79
C ILE A 50 -15.66 6.36 -13.70
N ASP A 51 -16.31 5.19 -13.75
CA ASP A 51 -15.96 4.04 -14.59
C ASP A 51 -14.57 3.46 -14.31
N TYR A 52 -14.10 3.50 -13.05
CA TYR A 52 -12.88 2.82 -12.65
C TYR A 52 -13.13 1.39 -12.16
N THR A 53 -14.34 1.13 -11.66
CA THR A 53 -14.71 -0.19 -11.18
C THR A 53 -16.10 -0.59 -11.67
N TYR A 54 -16.35 -1.89 -11.62
CA TYR A 54 -17.69 -2.46 -11.79
C TYR A 54 -17.95 -3.53 -10.75
N SER A 55 -19.20 -3.69 -10.39
CA SER A 55 -19.62 -4.75 -9.47
C SER A 55 -20.33 -5.85 -10.25
N SER A 56 -19.79 -7.06 -10.15
CA SER A 56 -20.44 -8.23 -10.76
C SER A 56 -21.76 -8.55 -10.04
N LYS A 57 -22.76 -9.00 -10.79
CA LYS A 57 -24.02 -9.47 -10.20
C LYS A 57 -23.76 -10.68 -9.28
N GLY A 58 -24.47 -10.75 -8.16
CA GLY A 58 -24.34 -11.83 -7.20
C GLY A 58 -23.08 -11.75 -6.34
N ARG A 59 -22.32 -12.86 -6.26
CA ARG A 59 -21.14 -12.99 -5.39
C ARG A 59 -19.82 -12.60 -6.03
N GLY A 60 -19.81 -12.02 -7.22
CA GLY A 60 -18.61 -11.76 -8.01
C GLY A 60 -17.70 -10.64 -7.49
N GLY A 61 -18.15 -9.83 -6.51
CA GLY A 61 -17.36 -8.74 -5.94
C GLY A 61 -17.20 -7.52 -6.88
N THR A 62 -16.27 -6.64 -6.50
CA THR A 62 -15.89 -5.44 -7.25
C THR A 62 -14.56 -5.68 -7.96
N ARG A 63 -14.45 -5.25 -9.21
CA ARG A 63 -13.27 -5.38 -10.07
C ARG A 63 -12.98 -4.05 -10.76
N LEU A 64 -11.75 -3.88 -11.21
CA LEU A 64 -11.39 -2.77 -12.09
C LEU A 64 -11.98 -2.96 -13.49
N THR A 65 -12.41 -1.87 -14.11
CA THR A 65 -12.70 -1.77 -15.54
C THR A 65 -11.40 -1.68 -16.35
N LYS A 66 -11.48 -1.61 -17.67
CA LYS A 66 -10.32 -1.29 -18.51
C LYS A 66 -9.71 0.05 -18.10
N LYS A 67 -10.52 1.10 -17.94
CA LYS A 67 -10.07 2.43 -17.49
C LYS A 67 -9.42 2.36 -16.11
N GLY A 68 -9.99 1.59 -15.17
CA GLY A 68 -9.38 1.37 -13.86
C GLY A 68 -8.05 0.61 -13.93
N LEU A 69 -7.90 -0.34 -14.86
CA LEU A 69 -6.65 -1.04 -15.10
C LEU A 69 -5.58 -0.12 -15.70
N ASP A 70 -5.95 0.78 -16.62
CA ASP A 70 -5.04 1.76 -17.18
C ASP A 70 -4.49 2.69 -16.08
N VAL A 71 -5.36 3.18 -15.18
CA VAL A 71 -4.94 3.94 -13.99
C VAL A 71 -4.00 3.13 -13.09
N MET A 72 -4.30 1.85 -12.86
CA MET A 72 -3.42 0.99 -12.07
C MET A 72 -2.08 0.72 -12.74
N CYS A 73 -2.03 0.67 -14.06
CA CYS A 73 -0.79 0.55 -14.79
C CYS A 73 0.11 1.78 -14.57
N GLU A 74 -0.47 2.98 -14.64
CA GLU A 74 0.26 4.22 -14.36
C GLU A 74 0.70 4.32 -12.88
N LEU A 75 -0.16 3.91 -11.94
CA LEU A 75 0.22 3.84 -10.51
C LEU A 75 1.37 2.86 -10.28
N ASN A 76 1.41 1.73 -11.00
CA ASN A 76 2.49 0.75 -10.89
C ASN A 76 3.84 1.27 -11.37
N ASN A 77 3.86 2.27 -12.26
CA ASN A 77 5.10 2.94 -12.65
C ASN A 77 5.67 3.84 -11.54
N LEU A 78 4.84 4.24 -10.58
CA LEU A 78 5.25 5.05 -9.43
C LEU A 78 5.52 4.19 -8.19
N CYS A 79 4.64 3.23 -7.95
CA CYS A 79 4.72 2.36 -6.77
C CYS A 79 4.04 1.01 -7.02
N SER A 80 4.55 -0.04 -6.42
CA SER A 80 3.97 -1.39 -6.46
C SER A 80 3.75 -1.93 -5.06
N LEU A 81 2.49 -2.25 -4.72
CA LEU A 81 2.12 -2.83 -3.44
C LEU A 81 2.25 -4.35 -3.48
N ASP A 82 2.94 -4.91 -2.52
CA ASP A 82 2.97 -6.34 -2.26
C ASP A 82 2.24 -6.67 -0.96
N LEU A 83 1.09 -7.32 -1.09
CA LEU A 83 0.29 -7.76 0.06
C LEU A 83 0.81 -9.06 0.69
N ASN A 84 1.72 -9.76 0.01
CA ASN A 84 2.33 -10.99 0.48
C ASN A 84 3.82 -10.74 0.64
N CYS A 85 4.23 -10.15 1.76
CA CYS A 85 5.65 -9.99 2.08
C CYS A 85 6.34 -11.28 2.51
N ASP A 86 5.92 -12.45 1.97
CA ASP A 86 6.56 -13.74 2.23
C ASP A 86 8.04 -13.78 1.78
N TRP A 87 8.42 -12.86 0.90
CA TRP A 87 9.80 -12.67 0.46
C TRP A 87 10.64 -11.88 1.45
N LEU A 88 10.00 -11.16 2.37
CA LEU A 88 10.66 -10.33 3.37
C LEU A 88 10.59 -11.04 4.70
N LYS A 89 11.54 -11.90 4.99
CA LYS A 89 11.75 -12.40 6.34
C LYS A 89 12.59 -11.38 7.08
N VAL A 90 11.92 -10.52 7.82
CA VAL A 90 12.57 -9.71 8.85
C VAL A 90 12.79 -10.62 10.04
N ASP A 91 14.01 -10.66 10.55
CA ASP A 91 14.31 -11.44 11.75
C ASP A 91 13.59 -10.79 12.94
N GLU A 92 12.53 -11.43 13.42
CA GLU A 92 11.69 -10.95 14.53
C GLU A 92 12.52 -10.70 15.79
N GLN A 93 13.60 -11.47 16.01
CA GLN A 93 14.50 -11.30 17.15
C GLN A 93 15.26 -9.98 17.10
N ILE A 94 15.53 -9.44 15.91
CA ILE A 94 16.27 -8.19 15.74
C ILE A 94 15.36 -6.98 15.90
N LEU A 95 14.09 -7.08 15.48
CA LEU A 95 13.13 -6.00 15.65
C LEU A 95 12.50 -5.95 17.04
N GLY A 96 12.59 -7.03 17.82
CA GLY A 96 12.05 -7.10 19.18
C GLY A 96 10.53 -6.91 19.26
N VAL A 97 9.81 -7.18 18.17
CA VAL A 97 8.35 -7.03 18.06
C VAL A 97 7.72 -8.25 17.43
N ASP A 98 6.62 -8.71 18.01
CA ASP A 98 5.75 -9.71 17.40
C ASP A 98 5.09 -9.11 16.16
N MET A 99 5.34 -9.70 14.98
CA MET A 99 4.78 -9.27 13.72
C MET A 99 3.85 -10.34 13.17
N THR A 100 2.55 -10.05 13.18
CA THR A 100 1.57 -10.92 12.52
C THR A 100 1.44 -10.58 11.04
N TYR A 101 1.59 -9.30 10.70
CA TYR A 101 1.47 -8.80 9.34
C TYR A 101 2.61 -7.85 9.01
N ALA A 102 3.18 -8.04 7.82
CA ALA A 102 4.08 -7.07 7.20
C ALA A 102 3.61 -6.85 5.76
N VAL A 103 3.55 -5.59 5.34
CA VAL A 103 3.19 -5.20 3.98
C VAL A 103 4.24 -4.23 3.49
N GLY A 104 4.73 -4.47 2.30
CA GLY A 104 5.70 -3.60 1.66
C GLY A 104 5.17 -3.01 0.36
N PHE A 105 5.76 -1.91 -0.03
CA PHE A 105 5.62 -1.39 -1.37
C PHE A 105 6.97 -0.85 -1.87
N TYR A 106 7.10 -0.84 -3.19
CA TYR A 106 8.27 -0.36 -3.90
C TYR A 106 7.98 1.00 -4.50
N ILE A 107 8.93 1.91 -4.43
CA ILE A 107 8.90 3.19 -5.14
C ILE A 107 10.04 3.23 -6.16
N THR A 108 9.73 3.66 -7.38
CA THR A 108 10.71 3.83 -8.45
C THR A 108 11.53 5.10 -8.30
N GLU A 109 11.05 6.07 -7.52
CA GLU A 109 11.73 7.33 -7.29
C GLU A 109 12.76 7.22 -6.16
N ASP A 110 13.85 7.96 -6.29
CA ASP A 110 14.79 8.17 -5.20
C ASP A 110 14.28 9.32 -4.33
N ILE A 111 13.87 9.00 -3.12
CA ILE A 111 13.35 9.95 -2.13
C ILE A 111 14.43 10.18 -1.08
N ASN A 112 14.77 11.44 -0.86
CA ASN A 112 15.71 11.78 0.20
C ASN A 112 15.02 11.75 1.56
N THR A 113 15.25 10.68 2.31
CA THR A 113 14.70 10.46 3.64
C THR A 113 15.66 9.66 4.50
N ASN A 114 15.52 9.78 5.83
CA ASN A 114 16.20 8.94 6.82
C ASN A 114 15.28 7.85 7.41
N GLY A 115 14.02 7.80 6.99
CA GLY A 115 13.03 6.80 7.41
C GLY A 115 12.32 7.11 8.74
N LEU A 116 12.64 8.19 9.43
CA LEU A 116 12.04 8.51 10.73
C LEU A 116 10.61 9.02 10.60
N ASP A 117 10.37 9.94 9.67
CA ASP A 117 9.04 10.51 9.43
C ASP A 117 8.04 9.45 8.97
N GLU A 118 8.49 8.52 8.12
CA GLU A 118 7.69 7.41 7.62
C GLU A 118 7.34 6.43 8.75
N ARG A 119 8.30 6.13 9.63
CA ARG A 119 8.06 5.29 10.80
C ARG A 119 7.05 5.94 11.73
N ASP A 120 7.22 7.22 12.04
CA ASP A 120 6.34 7.94 12.95
C ASP A 120 4.93 8.11 12.37
N LEU A 121 4.83 8.31 11.05
CA LEU A 121 3.57 8.31 10.34
C LEU A 121 2.89 6.93 10.41
N ALA A 122 3.64 5.86 10.17
CA ALA A 122 3.11 4.50 10.25
C ALA A 122 2.59 4.15 11.65
N VAL A 123 3.30 4.55 12.69
CA VAL A 123 2.87 4.36 14.09
C VAL A 123 1.60 5.15 14.39
N ARG A 124 1.47 6.39 13.91
CA ARG A 124 0.22 7.18 14.04
C ARG A 124 -0.98 6.51 13.37
N GLU A 125 -0.77 5.76 12.29
CA GLU A 125 -1.82 4.99 11.61
C GLU A 125 -2.10 3.63 12.27
N GLY A 126 -1.42 3.32 13.39
CA GLY A 126 -1.64 2.14 14.21
C GLY A 126 -0.77 0.94 13.85
N ALA A 127 0.23 1.07 13.00
CA ALA A 127 1.27 0.06 12.81
C ALA A 127 2.19 0.00 14.04
N LYS A 128 2.86 -1.12 14.25
CA LYS A 128 3.90 -1.27 15.29
C LYS A 128 5.19 -0.54 14.91
N GLY A 129 5.44 -0.41 13.60
CA GLY A 129 6.58 0.29 13.06
C GLY A 129 6.63 0.21 11.54
N ALA A 130 7.67 0.83 10.99
CA ALA A 130 7.99 0.74 9.58
C ALA A 130 9.51 0.77 9.37
N LEU A 131 9.93 0.21 8.23
CA LEU A 131 11.30 0.26 7.73
C LEU A 131 11.31 0.98 6.39
N THR A 132 12.28 1.83 6.20
CA THR A 132 12.57 2.49 4.93
C THR A 132 13.94 2.03 4.45
N LEU A 133 13.96 1.42 3.27
CA LEU A 133 15.14 0.84 2.67
C LEU A 133 15.42 1.49 1.33
N LYS A 134 16.69 1.69 1.01
CA LYS A 134 17.18 2.19 -0.29
C LYS A 134 17.92 1.08 -1.02
N LYS A 135 17.76 1.05 -2.32
CA LYS A 135 18.57 0.22 -3.20
C LYS A 135 19.79 1.01 -3.66
N ASN A 136 20.97 0.44 -3.48
CA ASN A 136 22.22 0.99 -3.97
C ASN A 136 22.96 -0.10 -4.77
N GLY A 137 22.80 -0.07 -6.09
CA GLY A 137 23.21 -1.18 -6.96
C GLY A 137 22.50 -2.48 -6.57
N ASP A 138 23.27 -3.52 -6.27
CA ASP A 138 22.75 -4.82 -5.81
C ASP A 138 22.55 -4.92 -4.29
N GLN A 139 22.83 -3.84 -3.56
CA GLN A 139 22.69 -3.81 -2.11
C GLN A 139 21.43 -3.07 -1.67
N ILE A 140 20.82 -3.57 -0.60
CA ILE A 140 19.74 -2.89 0.11
C ILE A 140 20.29 -2.39 1.43
N MET A 141 20.00 -1.13 1.70
CA MET A 141 20.47 -0.42 2.88
C MET A 141 19.30 0.24 3.61
N PHE A 142 19.44 0.51 4.91
CA PHE A 142 18.53 1.42 5.61
C PHE A 142 18.64 2.82 5.03
N ALA A 143 17.56 3.61 5.09
CA ALA A 143 17.55 4.97 4.56
C ALA A 143 18.58 5.90 5.24
N ASN A 144 19.03 5.55 6.45
CA ASN A 144 20.11 6.23 7.19
C ASN A 144 21.53 5.77 6.82
N ASP A 145 21.70 5.05 5.70
CA ASP A 145 22.98 4.52 5.19
C ASP A 145 23.65 3.43 6.03
N GLU A 146 22.94 2.83 6.98
CA GLU A 146 23.44 1.66 7.69
C GLU A 146 23.30 0.39 6.84
N LYS A 147 24.39 -0.37 6.70
CA LYS A 147 24.40 -1.62 5.93
C LYS A 147 23.56 -2.69 6.60
N ILE A 148 22.58 -3.22 5.85
CA ILE A 148 21.80 -4.38 6.26
C ILE A 148 22.57 -5.65 5.93
N THR A 149 23.43 -6.11 6.80
CA THR A 149 24.24 -7.29 6.54
C THR A 149 23.55 -8.62 6.84
N LYS A 150 22.46 -8.62 7.63
CA LYS A 150 21.83 -9.89 8.07
C LYS A 150 20.30 -9.88 8.19
N LEU A 151 19.64 -8.72 8.06
CA LEU A 151 18.26 -8.54 8.51
C LEU A 151 17.19 -8.95 7.49
N ILE A 152 17.49 -8.92 6.20
CA ILE A 152 16.50 -9.08 5.14
C ILE A 152 17.05 -10.01 4.07
N LYS A 153 16.47 -11.19 3.97
CA LYS A 153 16.61 -12.03 2.79
C LYS A 153 15.48 -11.69 1.83
N ILE A 154 15.80 -10.94 0.80
CA ILE A 154 14.90 -10.75 -0.34
C ILE A 154 15.03 -11.99 -1.19
N LYS A 155 13.94 -12.72 -1.39
CA LYS A 155 13.90 -13.78 -2.40
C LYS A 155 13.99 -13.14 -3.76
N GLU A 156 14.95 -13.58 -4.57
CA GLU A 156 15.30 -13.07 -5.90
C GLU A 156 14.20 -13.24 -6.97
N GLU A 157 13.02 -13.76 -6.61
CA GLU A 157 11.94 -14.09 -7.55
C GLU A 157 11.18 -12.88 -8.14
N LYS A 158 11.51 -11.65 -7.78
CA LYS A 158 10.90 -10.43 -8.34
C LYS A 158 11.88 -9.54 -9.10
N GLU A 159 12.70 -10.15 -9.94
CA GLU A 159 13.71 -9.47 -10.77
C GLU A 159 13.19 -8.42 -11.77
N SER A 160 11.87 -8.23 -11.89
CA SER A 160 11.28 -7.40 -12.94
C SER A 160 10.79 -6.01 -12.49
N ILE A 161 10.90 -5.66 -11.22
CA ILE A 161 10.48 -4.33 -10.74
C ILE A 161 11.72 -3.47 -10.54
N ASP A 162 11.88 -2.47 -11.38
CA ASP A 162 12.86 -1.41 -11.14
C ASP A 162 12.36 -0.53 -9.98
N TYR A 163 13.13 -0.46 -8.90
CA TYR A 163 12.77 0.33 -7.72
C TYR A 163 14.04 0.90 -7.07
N ASN A 164 13.90 2.05 -6.46
CA ASN A 164 14.96 2.69 -5.69
C ASN A 164 14.73 2.57 -4.19
N MET A 165 13.47 2.47 -3.78
CA MET A 165 13.12 2.40 -2.35
C MET A 165 12.09 1.32 -2.06
N ILE A 166 12.16 0.79 -0.84
CA ILE A 166 11.18 -0.14 -0.28
C ILE A 166 10.71 0.41 1.06
N TYR A 167 9.40 0.48 1.24
CA TYR A 167 8.79 0.73 2.54
C TYR A 167 8.08 -0.52 3.03
N ILE A 168 8.23 -0.80 4.32
CA ILE A 168 7.62 -1.95 4.96
C ILE A 168 6.99 -1.47 6.24
N ALA A 169 5.66 -1.56 6.34
CA ALA A 169 4.98 -1.40 7.61
C ALA A 169 4.64 -2.77 8.19
N PHE A 170 4.70 -2.90 9.50
CA PHE A 170 4.42 -4.14 10.21
C PHE A 170 3.58 -3.91 11.47
N GLY A 171 2.84 -4.93 11.88
CA GLY A 171 1.97 -4.84 13.06
C GLY A 171 1.10 -6.07 13.29
N GLU A 172 0.23 -5.98 14.29
CA GLU A 172 -0.65 -7.09 14.70
C GLU A 172 -1.88 -7.24 13.80
N ASN A 173 -2.28 -6.16 13.13
CA ASN A 173 -3.46 -6.15 12.28
C ASN A 173 -3.19 -5.63 10.87
N ILE A 174 -3.73 -6.34 9.89
CA ILE A 174 -3.58 -6.01 8.48
C ILE A 174 -4.16 -4.62 8.13
N GLU A 175 -5.22 -4.20 8.79
CA GLU A 175 -5.86 -2.91 8.59
C GLU A 175 -4.92 -1.76 8.90
N SER A 176 -4.32 -1.76 10.11
CA SER A 176 -3.37 -0.73 10.55
C SER A 176 -2.15 -0.66 9.62
N VAL A 177 -1.64 -1.83 9.23
CA VAL A 177 -0.49 -1.92 8.33
C VAL A 177 -0.82 -1.35 6.94
N LEU A 178 -2.00 -1.66 6.38
CA LEU A 178 -2.43 -1.13 5.09
C LEU A 178 -2.72 0.38 5.14
N ASN A 179 -3.29 0.88 6.24
CA ASN A 179 -3.48 2.31 6.45
C ASN A 179 -2.14 3.04 6.56
N ALA A 180 -1.18 2.48 7.29
CA ALA A 180 0.18 3.02 7.41
C ALA A 180 0.87 3.14 6.04
N ILE A 181 0.85 2.06 5.25
CA ILE A 181 1.41 2.04 3.90
C ILE A 181 0.77 3.11 3.01
N SER A 182 -0.55 3.24 3.03
CA SER A 182 -1.26 4.24 2.22
C SER A 182 -0.94 5.66 2.62
N ALA A 183 -0.73 5.91 3.92
CA ALA A 183 -0.36 7.22 4.44
C ALA A 183 1.07 7.60 4.03
N VAL A 184 2.03 6.66 4.13
CA VAL A 184 3.42 6.89 3.70
C VAL A 184 3.50 7.11 2.19
N LEU A 185 2.75 6.36 1.38
CA LEU A 185 2.66 6.58 -0.07
C LEU A 185 2.19 8.00 -0.41
N LEU A 186 1.13 8.47 0.25
CA LEU A 186 0.63 9.82 0.03
C LEU A 186 1.61 10.88 0.52
N TYR A 187 2.28 10.65 1.63
CA TYR A 187 3.27 11.59 2.16
C TYR A 187 4.35 11.95 1.12
N HIS A 188 4.80 10.96 0.35
CA HIS A 188 5.84 11.17 -0.64
C HIS A 188 5.35 11.48 -2.06
N LEU A 189 4.18 10.94 -2.43
CA LEU A 189 3.73 10.94 -3.82
C LEU A 189 2.37 11.63 -4.03
N GLU A 190 1.86 12.40 -3.06
CA GLU A 190 0.51 12.98 -3.14
C GLU A 190 0.31 13.77 -4.43
N ASP A 191 1.22 14.65 -4.78
CA ASP A 191 1.13 15.51 -5.98
C ASP A 191 1.00 14.68 -7.27
N LYS A 192 1.64 13.51 -7.31
CA LYS A 192 1.61 12.60 -8.46
C LYS A 192 0.40 11.67 -8.44
N LEU A 193 -0.08 11.32 -7.25
CA LEU A 193 -1.19 10.39 -7.07
C LEU A 193 -2.55 11.08 -7.16
N ILE A 194 -2.65 12.37 -6.80
CA ILE A 194 -3.93 13.09 -6.67
C ILE A 194 -4.74 13.11 -7.96
N LYS A 195 -4.08 13.15 -9.12
CA LYS A 195 -4.74 13.11 -10.44
C LYS A 195 -5.52 11.82 -10.71
N TYR A 196 -5.16 10.71 -10.04
CA TYR A 196 -5.85 9.42 -10.15
C TYR A 196 -6.93 9.22 -9.10
N LEU A 197 -6.92 10.06 -8.06
CA LEU A 197 -7.82 9.94 -6.93
C LEU A 197 -9.04 10.87 -7.05
N ASN A 198 -9.02 11.83 -7.93
CA ASN A 198 -10.10 12.77 -8.23
C ASN A 198 -10.82 12.43 -9.51
#